data_e3d861973ade11691cd547d699484215
#
_entry.id   e3d861973ade11691cd547d699484215
#
_cell.length_a   1.000
_cell.length_b   1.000
_cell.length_c   1.000
_cell.angle_alpha   90.00
_cell.angle_beta   90.00
_cell.angle_gamma   90.00
#
_symmetry.space_group_name_H-M   'P 1'
#
loop_
_entity.id
_entity.type
_entity.pdbx_description
1 polymer ?
#
loop_
_entity_poly.entity_id
_entity_poly.type
_entity_poly.pdbx_seq_one_letter_code
_entity_poly.pdbx_strand_id
1 'polypeptide(L)'
;MNKVFDSPVYKLPENQELIIKSFYKINTKFGSSYILIDISNQKYWSNKSINEYLSVHKGPFKIKTYCYNTFINKENKEIKYLELIIKSLTTKENDKVNQILTQEREKISSEQNDEN
;
A
#
# COMPACT_ATOMS: atom_id res chain seq x y z
N MET A 1 -0.09 24.45 6.76
CA MET A 1 -0.03 23.09 7.28
C MET A 1 -0.14 22.08 6.17
N ASN A 2 0.70 21.11 6.19
CA ASN A 2 0.70 20.09 5.17
C ASN A 2 -0.19 18.90 5.59
N LYS A 3 -1.37 18.81 5.00
CA LYS A 3 -2.35 17.78 5.35
C LYS A 3 -2.03 16.41 4.80
N VAL A 4 -1.04 16.30 3.90
CA VAL A 4 -0.64 15.00 3.37
C VAL A 4 -0.12 14.09 4.47
N PHE A 5 0.58 14.65 5.45
CA PHE A 5 1.09 13.87 6.57
C PHE A 5 0.03 13.52 7.61
N ASP A 6 -1.11 14.23 7.55
CA ASP A 6 -2.21 14.01 8.49
C ASP A 6 -3.25 13.03 7.94
N SER A 7 -3.07 12.55 6.71
CA SER A 7 -3.99 11.58 6.13
C SER A 7 -4.00 10.29 6.96
N PRO A 8 -5.18 9.77 7.30
CA PRO A 8 -5.22 8.56 8.10
C PRO A 8 -4.67 7.36 7.35
N VAL A 9 -4.08 6.43 8.09
CA VAL A 9 -3.60 5.16 7.56
C VAL A 9 -4.51 4.08 8.14
N TYR A 10 -5.10 3.30 7.25
CA TYR A 10 -6.09 2.30 7.65
C TYR A 10 -5.48 0.91 7.72
N LYS A 11 -6.09 0.09 8.52
CA LYS A 11 -5.85 -1.33 8.53
C LYS A 11 -6.37 -1.94 7.21
N LEU A 12 -5.70 -2.97 6.72
CA LEU A 12 -6.14 -3.62 5.48
C LEU A 12 -7.55 -4.18 5.64
N PRO A 13 -8.44 -3.92 4.68
CA PRO A 13 -9.82 -4.41 4.75
C PRO A 13 -9.91 -5.89 4.40
N GLU A 14 -11.00 -6.53 4.80
CA GLU A 14 -11.29 -7.91 4.45
C GLU A 14 -12.06 -7.98 3.13
N ASN A 15 -11.85 -9.07 2.39
CA ASN A 15 -12.64 -9.43 1.21
C ASN A 15 -12.68 -8.33 0.15
N GLN A 16 -11.52 -7.71 -0.11
CA GLN A 16 -11.40 -6.66 -1.11
C GLN A 16 -10.19 -6.88 -2.00
N GLU A 17 -10.22 -6.24 -3.16
CA GLU A 17 -9.10 -6.20 -4.07
C GLU A 17 -8.61 -4.76 -4.13
N LEU A 18 -7.32 -4.56 -3.88
CA LEU A 18 -6.70 -3.25 -3.83
C LEU A 18 -5.58 -3.18 -4.85
N ILE A 19 -5.58 -2.13 -5.66
CA ILE A 19 -4.47 -1.84 -6.56
C ILE A 19 -3.59 -0.81 -5.86
N ILE A 20 -2.35 -1.20 -5.57
CA ILE A 20 -1.40 -0.35 -4.86
C ILE A 20 -0.52 0.33 -5.91
N LYS A 21 -0.67 1.64 -6.04
CA LYS A 21 0.07 2.41 -7.05
C LYS A 21 1.46 2.80 -6.56
N SER A 22 1.63 2.97 -5.26
CA SER A 22 2.92 3.36 -4.68
C SER A 22 2.96 2.96 -3.21
N PHE A 23 4.15 3.05 -2.64
CA PHE A 23 4.37 2.71 -1.25
C PHE A 23 5.66 3.39 -0.78
N TYR A 24 5.80 3.56 0.53
CA TYR A 24 7.03 4.09 1.11
C TYR A 24 7.33 3.42 2.44
N LYS A 25 8.61 3.35 2.76
CA LYS A 25 9.11 2.70 3.96
C LYS A 25 9.08 3.67 5.13
N ILE A 26 8.67 3.16 6.28
CA ILE A 26 8.70 3.92 7.52
C ILE A 26 9.39 3.10 8.61
N ASN A 27 9.90 3.79 9.61
CA ASN A 27 10.47 3.16 10.78
C ASN A 27 9.48 3.32 11.93
N THR A 28 9.15 2.21 12.58
CA THR A 28 8.28 2.21 13.76
C THR A 28 9.07 1.69 14.94
N LYS A 29 8.50 1.81 16.14
CA LYS A 29 9.13 1.24 17.33
C LYS A 29 9.24 -0.28 17.29
N PHE A 30 8.51 -0.92 16.36
CA PHE A 30 8.56 -2.39 16.18
C PHE A 30 9.42 -2.79 14.96
N GLY A 31 10.11 -1.83 14.33
CA GLY A 31 10.95 -2.08 13.16
C GLY A 31 10.44 -1.36 11.93
N SER A 32 11.01 -1.70 10.78
CA SER A 32 10.62 -1.10 9.50
C SER A 32 9.36 -1.73 8.96
N SER A 33 8.51 -0.91 8.35
CA SER A 33 7.32 -1.37 7.66
C SER A 33 7.08 -0.48 6.44
N TYR A 34 5.94 -0.65 5.78
CA TYR A 34 5.56 0.14 4.61
C TYR A 34 4.17 0.72 4.77
N ILE A 35 3.96 1.88 4.18
CA ILE A 35 2.63 2.45 3.99
C ILE A 35 2.29 2.25 2.51
N LEU A 36 1.14 1.67 2.25
CA LEU A 36 0.65 1.37 0.90
C LEU A 36 -0.35 2.43 0.48
N ILE A 37 -0.26 2.89 -0.75
CA ILE A 37 -1.16 3.91 -1.29
C ILE A 37 -1.88 3.30 -2.49
N ASP A 38 -3.21 3.23 -2.42
CA ASP A 38 -3.99 2.68 -3.52
C ASP A 38 -4.30 3.73 -4.58
N ILE A 39 -5.00 3.33 -5.64
CA ILE A 39 -5.31 4.23 -6.76
C ILE A 39 -6.29 5.33 -6.38
N SER A 40 -6.93 5.23 -5.22
CA SER A 40 -7.82 6.26 -4.67
C SER A 40 -7.12 7.17 -3.67
N ASN A 41 -5.81 7.04 -3.52
CA ASN A 41 -4.99 7.78 -2.56
C ASN A 41 -5.26 7.42 -1.11
N GLN A 42 -5.91 6.30 -0.86
CA GLN A 42 -6.11 5.82 0.50
C GLN A 42 -4.88 5.06 0.96
N LYS A 43 -4.48 5.26 2.20
CA LYS A 43 -3.26 4.68 2.77
C LYS A 43 -3.61 3.50 3.66
N TYR A 44 -2.78 2.47 3.61
CA TYR A 44 -2.95 1.26 4.41
C TYR A 44 -1.63 0.84 5.04
N TRP A 45 -1.73 0.24 6.22
CA TRP A 45 -0.59 -0.40 6.86
C TRP A 45 -0.27 -1.70 6.12
N SER A 46 1.01 -1.91 5.86
CA SER A 46 1.47 -3.18 5.31
C SER A 46 1.46 -4.26 6.42
N ASN A 47 1.74 -5.49 6.04
CA ASN A 47 1.93 -6.58 6.99
C ASN A 47 3.21 -7.34 6.63
N LYS A 48 3.53 -8.38 7.41
CA LYS A 48 4.75 -9.15 7.21
C LYS A 48 4.86 -9.73 5.80
N SER A 49 3.79 -10.32 5.29
CA SER A 49 3.79 -10.93 3.95
C SER A 49 4.06 -9.89 2.87
N ILE A 50 3.43 -8.73 2.97
CA ILE A 50 3.61 -7.65 2.00
C ILE A 50 5.03 -7.08 2.14
N ASN A 51 5.52 -6.91 3.36
CA ASN A 51 6.87 -6.40 3.59
C ASN A 51 7.93 -7.31 2.93
N GLU A 52 7.75 -8.62 3.04
CA GLU A 52 8.65 -9.59 2.40
C GLU A 52 8.60 -9.45 0.88
N TYR A 53 7.41 -9.30 0.30
CA TYR A 53 7.25 -9.09 -1.14
C TYR A 53 7.95 -7.80 -1.58
N LEU A 54 7.77 -6.71 -0.85
CA LEU A 54 8.35 -5.41 -1.19
C LEU A 54 9.86 -5.34 -1.01
N SER A 55 10.43 -6.26 -0.27
CA SER A 55 11.88 -6.33 -0.14
C SER A 55 12.57 -6.66 -1.48
N VAL A 56 11.86 -7.30 -2.40
CA VAL A 56 12.41 -7.72 -3.69
C VAL A 56 11.64 -7.17 -4.90
N HIS A 57 10.47 -6.58 -4.69
CA HIS A 57 9.65 -6.04 -5.79
C HIS A 57 9.40 -4.55 -5.56
N LYS A 58 9.57 -3.74 -6.59
CA LYS A 58 9.51 -2.27 -6.47
C LYS A 58 8.36 -1.61 -7.21
N GLY A 59 7.69 -2.31 -8.09
CA GLY A 59 6.61 -1.73 -8.89
C GLY A 59 5.23 -1.82 -8.26
N PRO A 60 4.23 -1.23 -8.88
CA PRO A 60 2.85 -1.37 -8.43
C PRO A 60 2.40 -2.82 -8.45
N PHE A 61 1.45 -3.15 -7.58
CA PHE A 61 0.96 -4.52 -7.45
C PHE A 61 -0.49 -4.51 -6.98
N LYS A 62 -1.08 -5.69 -6.92
CA LYS A 62 -2.45 -5.86 -6.50
C LYS A 62 -2.51 -6.82 -5.32
N ILE A 63 -3.40 -6.54 -4.37
CA ILE A 63 -3.63 -7.40 -3.23
C ILE A 63 -5.09 -7.82 -3.25
N LYS A 64 -5.33 -9.11 -3.13
CA LYS A 64 -6.68 -9.61 -2.87
C LYS A 64 -6.71 -10.12 -1.44
N THR A 65 -7.56 -9.51 -0.61
CA THR A 65 -7.68 -9.87 0.80
C THR A 65 -8.90 -10.78 1.01
N TYR A 66 -8.79 -11.62 2.01
CA TYR A 66 -9.86 -12.50 2.45
C TYR A 66 -10.27 -12.10 3.87
N CYS A 67 -10.30 -13.02 4.78
CA CYS A 67 -10.70 -12.70 6.15
C CYS A 67 -9.50 -12.73 7.10
N TYR A 68 -9.68 -12.13 8.26
CA TYR A 68 -8.72 -12.25 9.34
C TYR A 68 -8.92 -13.61 10.01
N ASN A 69 -7.81 -14.29 10.25
CA ASN A 69 -7.78 -15.58 10.95
C ASN A 69 -6.81 -15.51 12.11
N THR A 70 -6.81 -16.52 12.94
CA THR A 70 -5.89 -16.60 14.06
C THR A 70 -5.18 -17.93 14.06
N PHE A 71 -3.99 -17.96 14.66
CA PHE A 71 -3.28 -19.19 14.92
C PHE A 71 -2.58 -19.07 16.28
N ILE A 72 -2.25 -20.23 16.88
CA ILE A 72 -1.52 -20.28 18.14
C ILE A 72 -0.05 -20.48 17.81
N ASN A 73 0.80 -19.55 18.27
CA ASN A 73 2.23 -19.65 18.02
C ASN A 73 2.92 -20.58 19.04
N LYS A 74 4.25 -20.71 18.93
CA LYS A 74 5.04 -21.59 19.81
C LYS A 74 4.98 -21.17 21.27
N GLU A 75 4.71 -19.90 21.53
CA GLU A 75 4.60 -19.36 22.90
C GLU A 75 3.19 -19.45 23.44
N ASN A 76 2.32 -20.19 22.75
CA ASN A 76 0.92 -20.40 23.12
C ASN A 76 0.12 -19.09 23.12
N LYS A 77 0.50 -18.15 22.26
CA LYS A 77 -0.21 -16.88 22.08
C LYS A 77 -1.02 -16.92 20.80
N GLU A 78 -2.20 -16.32 20.84
CA GLU A 78 -3.05 -16.20 19.69
C GLU A 78 -2.58 -15.03 18.83
N ILE A 79 -2.26 -15.31 17.57
CA ILE A 79 -1.78 -14.31 16.59
C ILE A 79 -2.84 -14.15 15.51
N LYS A 80 -3.27 -12.91 15.30
CA LYS A 80 -4.23 -12.58 14.26
C LYS A 80 -3.51 -12.22 12.97
N TYR A 81 -3.96 -12.72 11.84
CA TYR A 81 -3.37 -12.41 10.54
C TYR A 81 -4.46 -12.29 9.48
N LEU A 82 -4.16 -11.55 8.42
CA LEU A 82 -5.08 -11.37 7.29
C LEU A 82 -4.63 -12.30 6.15
N GLU A 83 -5.55 -13.15 5.70
CA GLU A 83 -5.30 -13.95 4.51
C GLU A 83 -5.35 -13.06 3.29
N LEU A 84 -4.32 -13.11 2.46
CA LEU A 84 -4.26 -12.33 1.24
C LEU A 84 -3.39 -13.00 0.20
N ILE A 85 -3.57 -12.57 -1.05
CA ILE A 85 -2.74 -12.97 -2.18
C ILE A 85 -2.20 -11.70 -2.81
N ILE A 86 -0.91 -11.69 -3.14
CA ILE A 86 -0.27 -10.58 -3.85
C ILE A 86 -0.15 -10.99 -5.31
N LYS A 87 -0.60 -10.15 -6.21
CA LYS A 87 -0.61 -10.42 -7.65
C LYS A 87 0.06 -9.31 -8.42
N SER A 88 0.63 -9.66 -9.57
CA SER A 88 1.09 -8.66 -10.54
C SER A 88 -0.12 -8.01 -11.20
N LEU A 89 0.03 -6.76 -11.61
CA LEU A 89 -1.02 -6.07 -12.35
C LEU A 89 -1.12 -6.63 -13.76
N THR A 90 -2.34 -6.66 -14.28
CA THR A 90 -2.56 -6.91 -15.71
C THR A 90 -2.04 -5.70 -16.50
N THR A 91 -1.86 -5.86 -17.81
CA THR A 91 -1.43 -4.77 -18.67
C THR A 91 -2.38 -3.58 -18.56
N LYS A 92 -3.68 -3.84 -18.54
CA LYS A 92 -4.71 -2.82 -18.43
C LYS A 92 -4.63 -2.06 -17.09
N GLU A 93 -4.44 -2.80 -16.01
CA GLU A 93 -4.30 -2.21 -14.69
C GLU A 93 -3.01 -1.38 -14.58
N ASN A 94 -1.93 -1.88 -15.16
CA ASN A 94 -0.65 -1.18 -15.18
C ASN A 94 -0.77 0.14 -15.94
N ASP A 95 -1.44 0.15 -17.08
CA ASP A 95 -1.68 1.35 -17.85
C ASP A 95 -2.49 2.37 -17.06
N LYS A 96 -3.51 1.92 -16.35
CA LYS A 96 -4.32 2.78 -15.50
C LYS A 96 -3.49 3.43 -14.39
N VAL A 97 -2.66 2.65 -13.72
CA VAL A 97 -1.78 3.17 -12.66
C VAL A 97 -0.79 4.19 -13.25
N ASN A 98 -0.21 3.90 -14.40
CA ASN A 98 0.74 4.80 -15.04
C ASN A 98 0.08 6.12 -15.42
N GLN A 99 -1.16 6.10 -15.88
CA GLN A 99 -1.92 7.31 -16.19
C GLN A 99 -2.14 8.16 -14.94
N ILE A 100 -2.51 7.52 -13.82
CA ILE A 100 -2.73 8.21 -12.56
C ILE A 100 -1.43 8.87 -12.09
N LEU A 101 -0.32 8.14 -12.10
CA LEU A 101 0.97 8.66 -11.66
C LEU A 101 1.46 9.80 -12.57
N THR A 102 1.22 9.70 -13.86
CA THR A 102 1.57 10.75 -14.82
C THR A 102 0.76 12.01 -14.54
N GLN A 103 -0.54 11.88 -14.32
CA GLN A 103 -1.41 13.02 -14.02
C GLN A 103 -1.00 13.71 -12.72
N GLU A 104 -0.65 12.95 -11.70
CA GLU A 104 -0.18 13.52 -10.44
C GLU A 104 1.13 14.30 -10.65
N ARG A 105 2.02 13.76 -11.46
CA ARG A 105 3.30 14.40 -11.76
C ARG A 105 3.10 15.69 -12.55
N GLU A 106 2.22 15.69 -13.54
CA GLU A 106 1.89 16.87 -14.33
C GLU A 106 1.25 17.96 -13.47
N LYS A 107 0.39 17.57 -12.55
CA LYS A 107 -0.25 18.50 -11.65
C LYS A 107 0.78 19.20 -10.76
N ILE A 108 1.74 18.46 -10.23
CA ILE A 108 2.81 19.03 -9.40
C ILE A 108 3.65 20.00 -10.23
N SER A 109 4.00 19.65 -11.46
CA SER A 109 4.78 20.51 -12.34
C SER A 109 4.03 21.81 -12.67
N SER A 110 2.73 21.73 -12.92
CA SER A 110 1.89 22.90 -13.17
C SER A 110 1.86 23.83 -11.96
N GLU A 111 1.72 23.27 -10.77
CA GLU A 111 1.72 24.05 -9.55
C GLU A 111 3.04 24.77 -9.33
N GLN A 112 4.15 24.12 -9.64
CA GLN A 112 5.48 24.72 -9.54
C GLN A 112 5.66 25.86 -10.54
N ASN A 113 5.16 25.70 -11.74
CA ASN A 113 5.25 26.72 -12.77
C ASN A 113 4.42 27.95 -12.42
N ASP A 114 3.30 27.78 -11.79
CA ASP A 114 2.42 28.87 -11.38
C ASP A 114 3.04 29.76 -10.31
N GLU A 115 4.01 29.26 -9.57
CA GLU A 115 4.69 30.03 -8.54
C GLU A 115 5.73 31.02 -9.09
N ASN A 116 6.09 30.87 -10.32
CA ASN A 116 7.04 31.74 -10.99
C ASN A 116 6.33 32.94 -11.64
#